data_d735b563bc9ffd2081d2cf62d380e969
#
_entry.id   d735b563bc9ffd2081d2cf62d380e969
#
_cell.length_a   1.000
_cell.length_b   1.000
_cell.length_c   1.000
_cell.angle_alpha   90.00
_cell.angle_beta   90.00
_cell.angle_gamma   90.00
#
_symmetry.space_group_name_H-M   'P 1'
#
loop_
_entity.id
_entity.type
_entity.pdbx_description
1 polymer ?
#
loop_
_entity_poly.entity_id
_entity_poly.type
_entity_poly.pdbx_seq_one_letter_code
_entity_poly.pdbx_strand_id
1 'polypeptide(L)'
;MPTILSIETSGKNCSIALFTDHHLVQLIEERTEQFSHSEHLHVFIEHILEETHTQPKDIKAVAISMGPGSYTGLRIGTATAKGLCYGWGIPLIALPTLRILAEQVTYEFADIEYIIPMIDARRMEVFTAVYSRDFSPILKERSEILTESTFDTYLNKGKTIFLGDGITKFQSICKHENAYFWENKFPSAKQMGRLALEKYQAQAFEDIVYFEPF
;
A
#
# COMPACT_ATOMS: atom_id res chain seq x y z
N MET A 1 19.99 -2.06 13.36
CA MET A 1 18.73 -2.40 12.69
C MET A 1 17.74 -1.27 12.91
N PRO A 2 17.22 -0.63 11.87
CA PRO A 2 16.26 0.45 12.06
C PRO A 2 14.89 -0.10 12.42
N THR A 3 14.20 0.57 13.35
CA THR A 3 12.79 0.33 13.64
C THR A 3 11.97 1.37 12.88
N ILE A 4 11.02 0.91 12.05
CA ILE A 4 10.19 1.74 11.18
C ILE A 4 8.73 1.52 11.53
N LEU A 5 8.00 2.61 11.76
CA LEU A 5 6.56 2.62 11.92
C LEU A 5 5.92 2.85 10.55
N SER A 6 5.07 1.92 10.10
CA SER A 6 4.38 1.99 8.81
C SER A 6 2.89 2.25 9.00
N ILE A 7 2.33 3.19 8.24
CA ILE A 7 0.94 3.65 8.33
C ILE A 7 0.28 3.50 6.96
N GLU A 8 -0.84 2.79 6.90
CA GLU A 8 -1.64 2.62 5.67
C GLU A 8 -3.08 3.04 5.94
N THR A 9 -3.51 4.08 5.22
CA THR A 9 -4.86 4.67 5.35
C THR A 9 -5.51 5.00 4.01
N SER A 10 -4.93 4.50 2.92
CA SER A 10 -5.37 4.83 1.56
C SER A 10 -6.69 4.17 1.13
N GLY A 11 -7.17 3.18 1.87
CA GLY A 11 -8.36 2.41 1.56
C GLY A 11 -9.30 2.21 2.75
N LYS A 12 -10.14 1.19 2.68
CA LYS A 12 -11.06 0.77 3.76
C LYS A 12 -10.32 0.10 4.94
N ASN A 13 -9.09 -0.31 4.74
CA ASN A 13 -8.24 -0.92 5.76
C ASN A 13 -7.39 0.17 6.42
N CYS A 14 -7.62 0.43 7.71
CA CYS A 14 -6.73 1.26 8.52
C CYS A 14 -5.72 0.33 9.18
N SER A 15 -4.44 0.48 8.88
CA SER A 15 -3.43 -0.41 9.44
C SER A 15 -2.15 0.29 9.81
N ILE A 16 -1.52 -0.21 10.87
CA ILE A 16 -0.22 0.21 11.38
C ILE A 16 0.62 -1.03 11.61
N ALA A 17 1.88 -0.97 11.21
CA ALA A 17 2.83 -2.03 11.45
C ALA A 17 4.15 -1.47 11.99
N LEU A 18 4.73 -2.17 12.94
CA LEU A 18 6.07 -1.90 13.42
C LEU A 18 7.02 -2.97 12.87
N PHE A 19 8.10 -2.51 12.26
CA PHE A 19 9.15 -3.37 11.74
C PHE A 19 10.50 -3.07 12.41
N THR A 20 11.26 -4.11 12.69
CA THR A 20 12.69 -3.98 12.99
C THR A 20 13.45 -4.66 11.86
N ASP A 21 14.21 -3.87 11.09
CA ASP A 21 14.70 -4.29 9.79
C ASP A 21 13.51 -4.62 8.85
N HIS A 22 13.50 -5.84 8.31
CA HIS A 22 12.41 -6.38 7.49
C HIS A 22 11.44 -7.28 8.28
N HIS A 23 11.69 -7.49 9.57
CA HIS A 23 10.86 -8.34 10.41
C HIS A 23 9.66 -7.56 10.96
N LEU A 24 8.46 -8.08 10.71
CA LEU A 24 7.24 -7.57 11.30
C LEU A 24 7.25 -7.90 12.80
N VAL A 25 7.30 -6.86 13.65
CA VAL A 25 7.22 -6.99 15.11
C VAL A 25 5.75 -7.10 15.53
N GLN A 26 4.92 -6.17 15.05
CA GLN A 26 3.51 -6.12 15.38
C GLN A 26 2.72 -5.49 14.23
N LEU A 27 1.46 -5.90 14.08
CA LEU A 27 0.49 -5.37 13.14
C LEU A 27 -0.83 -5.12 13.88
N ILE A 28 -1.37 -3.93 13.70
CA ILE A 28 -2.75 -3.60 14.09
C ILE A 28 -3.46 -3.15 12.83
N GLU A 29 -4.56 -3.82 12.49
CA GLU A 29 -5.38 -3.44 11.35
C GLU A 29 -6.85 -3.65 11.61
N GLU A 30 -7.64 -2.71 11.12
CA GLU A 30 -9.09 -2.76 11.20
C GLU A 30 -9.69 -2.39 9.84
N ARG A 31 -10.62 -3.21 9.42
CA ARG A 31 -11.37 -3.03 8.19
C ARG A 31 -12.79 -2.63 8.49
N THR A 32 -13.15 -1.41 8.14
CA THR A 32 -14.49 -0.88 8.36
C THR A 32 -15.11 -0.40 7.06
N GLU A 33 -16.44 -0.52 6.95
CA GLU A 33 -17.21 0.08 5.85
C GLU A 33 -17.28 1.61 5.97
N GLN A 34 -17.12 2.14 7.18
CA GLN A 34 -17.08 3.56 7.49
C GLN A 34 -15.63 4.01 7.67
N PHE A 35 -15.24 5.12 7.00
CA PHE A 35 -13.90 5.69 7.14
C PHE A 35 -13.72 6.32 8.54
N SER A 36 -13.33 5.49 9.52
CA SER A 36 -13.04 5.91 10.90
C SER A 36 -11.56 6.10 11.19
N HIS A 37 -10.72 6.27 10.14
CA HIS A 37 -9.26 6.39 10.27
C HIS A 37 -8.82 7.49 11.24
N SER A 38 -9.54 8.62 11.30
CA SER A 38 -9.21 9.72 12.21
C SER A 38 -9.38 9.38 13.69
N GLU A 39 -10.28 8.45 14.00
CA GLU A 39 -10.59 8.06 15.37
C GLU A 39 -9.65 6.97 15.89
N HIS A 40 -9.27 6.04 15.02
CA HIS A 40 -8.54 4.84 15.40
C HIS A 40 -7.01 4.96 15.22
N LEU A 41 -6.54 5.78 14.27
CA LEU A 41 -5.12 5.82 13.91
C LEU A 41 -4.19 6.13 15.09
N HIS A 42 -4.53 7.15 15.89
CA HIS A 42 -3.73 7.52 17.06
C HIS A 42 -3.76 6.45 18.16
N VAL A 43 -4.93 5.85 18.38
CA VAL A 43 -5.10 4.74 19.35
C VAL A 43 -4.27 3.54 18.93
N PHE A 44 -4.22 3.22 17.65
CA PHE A 44 -3.41 2.11 17.13
C PHE A 44 -1.92 2.39 17.28
N ILE A 45 -1.48 3.66 17.07
CA ILE A 45 -0.07 4.04 17.27
C ILE A 45 0.32 3.90 18.74
N GLU A 46 -0.49 4.40 19.66
CA GLU A 46 -0.25 4.26 21.10
C GLU A 46 -0.19 2.78 21.49
N HIS A 47 -1.20 2.01 21.09
CA HIS A 47 -1.31 0.60 21.43
C HIS A 47 -0.13 -0.25 20.90
N ILE A 48 0.30 -0.03 19.64
CA ILE A 48 1.43 -0.80 19.08
C ILE A 48 2.74 -0.48 19.82
N LEU A 49 2.96 0.78 20.22
CA LEU A 49 4.13 1.17 21.00
C LEU A 49 4.13 0.58 22.40
N GLU A 50 2.99 0.57 23.07
CA GLU A 50 2.81 -0.03 24.40
C GLU A 50 3.04 -1.54 24.36
N GLU A 51 2.36 -2.27 23.48
CA GLU A 51 2.46 -3.72 23.37
C GLU A 51 3.88 -4.21 23.02
N THR A 52 4.58 -3.45 22.18
CA THR A 52 5.96 -3.79 21.79
C THR A 52 7.02 -3.21 22.72
N HIS A 53 6.61 -2.46 23.75
CA HIS A 53 7.52 -1.71 24.64
C HIS A 53 8.50 -0.81 23.89
N THR A 54 8.10 -0.33 22.70
CA THR A 54 8.92 0.54 21.84
C THR A 54 8.73 2.00 22.25
N GLN A 55 9.83 2.69 22.50
CA GLN A 55 9.79 4.13 22.80
C GLN A 55 9.93 4.96 21.50
N PRO A 56 9.39 6.18 21.44
CA PRO A 56 9.54 7.06 20.27
C PRO A 56 10.99 7.23 19.78
N LYS A 57 11.96 7.30 20.68
CA LYS A 57 13.40 7.42 20.37
C LYS A 57 14.00 6.20 19.65
N ASP A 58 13.33 5.04 19.74
CA ASP A 58 13.76 3.80 19.10
C ASP A 58 13.37 3.77 17.62
N ILE A 59 12.30 4.52 17.24
CA ILE A 59 11.83 4.63 15.87
C ILE A 59 12.79 5.50 15.06
N LYS A 60 13.14 5.04 13.86
CA LYS A 60 14.10 5.69 12.96
C LYS A 60 13.47 6.34 11.74
N ALA A 61 12.26 5.96 11.39
CA ALA A 61 11.47 6.57 10.31
C ALA A 61 9.98 6.23 10.48
N VAL A 62 9.12 7.06 9.87
CA VAL A 62 7.72 6.72 9.62
C VAL A 62 7.54 6.51 8.13
N ALA A 63 6.91 5.40 7.74
CA ALA A 63 6.54 5.11 6.35
C ALA A 63 5.03 5.24 6.17
N ILE A 64 4.60 5.84 5.05
CA ILE A 64 3.18 6.00 4.72
C ILE A 64 2.89 5.58 3.28
N SER A 65 1.64 5.21 3.01
CA SER A 65 1.13 5.15 1.66
C SER A 65 0.92 6.57 1.10
N MET A 66 1.43 6.83 -0.10
CA MET A 66 1.37 8.15 -0.74
C MET A 66 0.20 8.29 -1.74
N GLY A 67 -0.57 7.24 -1.94
CA GLY A 67 -1.62 7.17 -2.96
C GLY A 67 -1.22 6.26 -4.15
N PRO A 68 -2.14 6.11 -5.11
CA PRO A 68 -3.51 6.61 -5.10
C PRO A 68 -4.41 5.93 -4.06
N GLY A 69 -5.57 6.56 -3.75
CA GLY A 69 -6.53 5.99 -2.80
C GLY A 69 -7.53 7.01 -2.27
N SER A 70 -8.10 6.73 -1.11
CA SER A 70 -9.03 7.62 -0.42
C SER A 70 -8.39 8.97 -0.11
N TYR A 71 -8.90 10.04 -0.70
CA TYR A 71 -8.42 11.41 -0.48
C TYR A 71 -8.37 11.80 1.01
N THR A 72 -9.44 11.50 1.75
CA THR A 72 -9.51 11.78 3.18
C THR A 72 -8.54 10.92 3.97
N GLY A 73 -8.51 9.60 3.69
CA GLY A 73 -7.62 8.67 4.37
C GLY A 73 -6.14 9.02 4.19
N LEU A 74 -5.72 9.31 2.96
CA LEU A 74 -4.35 9.72 2.66
C LEU A 74 -3.94 11.00 3.40
N ARG A 75 -4.84 11.98 3.51
CA ARG A 75 -4.56 13.23 4.26
C ARG A 75 -4.45 13.01 5.77
N ILE A 76 -5.30 12.16 6.34
CA ILE A 76 -5.24 11.79 7.76
C ILE A 76 -3.90 11.10 8.04
N GLY A 77 -3.54 10.06 7.27
CA GLY A 77 -2.26 9.36 7.42
C GLY A 77 -1.06 10.28 7.26
N THR A 78 -1.08 11.15 6.23
CA THR A 78 0.00 12.09 5.97
C THR A 78 0.16 13.11 7.11
N ALA A 79 -0.94 13.70 7.59
CA ALA A 79 -0.88 14.67 8.69
C ALA A 79 -0.33 14.02 9.97
N THR A 80 -0.79 12.81 10.29
CA THR A 80 -0.28 12.04 11.43
C THR A 80 1.21 11.73 11.29
N ALA A 81 1.63 11.20 10.15
CA ALA A 81 3.03 10.85 9.91
C ALA A 81 3.95 12.08 9.97
N LYS A 82 3.54 13.19 9.35
CA LYS A 82 4.28 14.46 9.45
C LYS A 82 4.41 14.95 10.90
N GLY A 83 3.32 14.88 11.68
CA GLY A 83 3.34 15.25 13.08
C GLY A 83 4.31 14.39 13.90
N LEU A 84 4.31 13.08 13.69
CA LEU A 84 5.24 12.15 14.33
C LEU A 84 6.69 12.42 13.91
N CYS A 85 6.95 12.57 12.61
CA CYS A 85 8.30 12.85 12.09
C CYS A 85 8.84 14.16 12.65
N TYR A 86 8.02 15.21 12.69
CA TYR A 86 8.41 16.49 13.25
C TYR A 86 8.68 16.41 14.75
N GLY A 87 7.76 15.78 15.50
CA GLY A 87 7.87 15.67 16.96
C GLY A 87 9.05 14.79 17.43
N TRP A 88 9.38 13.76 16.66
CA TRP A 88 10.45 12.82 16.99
C TRP A 88 11.78 13.13 16.30
N GLY A 89 11.82 14.09 15.38
CA GLY A 89 13.02 14.44 14.62
C GLY A 89 13.52 13.34 13.68
N ILE A 90 12.61 12.58 13.08
CA ILE A 90 12.90 11.43 12.20
C ILE A 90 12.35 11.63 10.79
N PRO A 91 12.90 10.95 9.77
CA PRO A 91 12.47 11.12 8.39
C PRO A 91 11.14 10.44 8.07
N LEU A 92 10.47 11.00 7.04
CA LEU A 92 9.27 10.46 6.40
C LEU A 92 9.64 9.66 5.16
N ILE A 93 9.02 8.49 4.99
CA ILE A 93 9.13 7.65 3.80
C ILE A 93 7.75 7.52 3.17
N ALA A 94 7.65 7.78 1.86
CA ALA A 94 6.40 7.60 1.12
C ALA A 94 6.49 6.40 0.17
N LEU A 95 5.44 5.56 0.18
CA LEU A 95 5.37 4.33 -0.62
C LEU A 95 4.13 4.35 -1.51
N PRO A 96 4.25 3.98 -2.79
CA PRO A 96 3.11 3.91 -3.69
C PRO A 96 2.09 2.85 -3.24
N THR A 97 0.82 3.23 -3.13
CA THR A 97 -0.24 2.33 -2.64
C THR A 97 -0.41 1.09 -3.53
N LEU A 98 -0.34 1.26 -4.85
CA LEU A 98 -0.44 0.14 -5.78
C LEU A 98 0.73 -0.85 -5.63
N ARG A 99 1.93 -0.35 -5.29
CA ARG A 99 3.07 -1.19 -4.99
C ARG A 99 2.88 -1.96 -3.68
N ILE A 100 2.38 -1.32 -2.63
CA ILE A 100 2.04 -1.97 -1.36
C ILE A 100 1.03 -3.09 -1.59
N LEU A 101 0.00 -2.83 -2.40
CA LEU A 101 -1.02 -3.81 -2.74
C LEU A 101 -0.42 -5.01 -3.50
N ALA A 102 0.45 -4.76 -4.47
CA ALA A 102 1.11 -5.80 -5.26
C ALA A 102 2.00 -6.72 -4.41
N GLU A 103 2.66 -6.21 -3.36
CA GLU A 103 3.51 -6.98 -2.45
C GLU A 103 2.78 -8.11 -1.69
N GLN A 104 1.46 -8.17 -1.76
CA GLN A 104 0.70 -9.30 -1.22
C GLN A 104 0.87 -10.57 -2.04
N VAL A 105 1.24 -10.45 -3.32
CA VAL A 105 1.45 -11.60 -4.19
C VAL A 105 2.73 -12.32 -3.77
N THR A 106 2.57 -13.54 -3.29
CA THR A 106 3.66 -14.37 -2.76
C THR A 106 4.12 -15.40 -3.78
N TYR A 107 5.14 -16.16 -3.42
CA TYR A 107 5.65 -17.27 -4.24
C TYR A 107 4.63 -18.39 -4.50
N GLU A 108 3.52 -18.44 -3.78
CA GLU A 108 2.43 -19.40 -4.03
C GLU A 108 1.82 -19.25 -5.43
N PHE A 109 1.95 -18.07 -6.03
CA PHE A 109 1.53 -17.78 -7.41
C PHE A 109 2.69 -17.96 -8.41
N ALA A 110 3.32 -19.14 -8.39
CA ALA A 110 4.55 -19.39 -9.15
C ALA A 110 4.39 -19.27 -10.69
N ASP A 111 3.19 -19.43 -11.22
CA ASP A 111 2.87 -19.39 -12.65
C ASP A 111 2.31 -18.03 -13.13
N ILE A 112 2.28 -17.02 -12.26
CA ILE A 112 1.87 -15.66 -12.62
C ILE A 112 3.04 -14.90 -13.26
N GLU A 113 2.77 -14.27 -14.42
CA GLU A 113 3.73 -13.42 -15.13
C GLU A 113 3.57 -11.95 -14.78
N TYR A 114 2.33 -11.50 -14.57
CA TYR A 114 2.00 -10.09 -14.32
C TYR A 114 1.15 -9.92 -13.09
N ILE A 115 1.43 -8.85 -12.34
CA ILE A 115 0.67 -8.42 -11.16
C ILE A 115 0.05 -7.05 -11.47
N ILE A 116 -1.26 -6.98 -11.42
CA ILE A 116 -2.02 -5.76 -11.75
C ILE A 116 -2.91 -5.38 -10.56
N PRO A 117 -2.40 -4.54 -9.64
CA PRO A 117 -3.21 -3.98 -8.57
C PRO A 117 -4.20 -2.96 -9.13
N MET A 118 -5.40 -2.92 -8.57
CA MET A 118 -6.48 -2.00 -8.96
C MET A 118 -7.12 -1.36 -7.74
N ILE A 119 -7.17 -0.04 -7.72
CA ILE A 119 -7.91 0.74 -6.72
C ILE A 119 -9.08 1.41 -7.43
N ASP A 120 -10.26 1.34 -6.83
CA ASP A 120 -11.48 1.92 -7.39
C ASP A 120 -11.38 3.44 -7.54
N ALA A 121 -11.58 3.95 -8.78
CA ALA A 121 -11.61 5.38 -9.10
C ALA A 121 -13.02 5.86 -9.54
N ARG A 122 -14.07 5.13 -9.13
CA ARG A 122 -15.48 5.31 -9.50
C ARG A 122 -15.78 4.94 -10.96
N ARG A 123 -17.08 4.78 -11.28
CA ARG A 123 -17.53 4.35 -12.62
C ARG A 123 -16.73 3.14 -13.13
N MET A 124 -16.39 3.11 -14.41
CA MET A 124 -15.52 2.08 -15.01
C MET A 124 -14.05 2.49 -15.04
N GLU A 125 -13.60 3.29 -14.07
CA GLU A 125 -12.21 3.74 -13.95
C GLU A 125 -11.56 3.14 -12.69
N VAL A 126 -10.29 2.83 -12.80
CA VAL A 126 -9.43 2.35 -11.70
C VAL A 126 -8.09 3.08 -11.73
N PHE A 127 -7.45 3.23 -10.57
CA PHE A 127 -6.03 3.45 -10.53
C PHE A 127 -5.32 2.10 -10.60
N THR A 128 -4.32 1.98 -11.47
CA THR A 128 -3.62 0.72 -11.72
C THR A 128 -2.16 0.94 -12.10
N ALA A 129 -1.39 -0.11 -11.98
CA ALA A 129 -0.02 -0.25 -12.46
C ALA A 129 0.16 -1.70 -12.93
N VAL A 130 1.22 -1.98 -13.69
CA VAL A 130 1.57 -3.36 -14.06
C VAL A 130 2.98 -3.64 -13.59
N TYR A 131 3.12 -4.70 -12.84
CA TYR A 131 4.40 -5.23 -12.39
C TYR A 131 4.62 -6.61 -12.99
N SER A 132 5.89 -6.94 -13.24
CA SER A 132 6.31 -8.33 -13.48
C SER A 132 6.27 -9.11 -12.16
N ARG A 133 6.44 -10.40 -12.24
CA ARG A 133 6.47 -11.31 -11.09
C ARG A 133 7.52 -10.94 -10.03
N ASP A 134 8.65 -10.40 -10.44
CA ASP A 134 9.71 -9.90 -9.56
C ASP A 134 9.48 -8.46 -9.06
N PHE A 135 8.26 -7.97 -9.25
CA PHE A 135 7.82 -6.62 -8.90
C PHE A 135 8.52 -5.47 -9.65
N SER A 136 9.19 -5.74 -10.76
CA SER A 136 9.71 -4.69 -11.63
C SER A 136 8.56 -3.95 -12.31
N PRO A 137 8.55 -2.61 -12.32
CA PRO A 137 7.47 -1.85 -12.93
C PRO A 137 7.51 -1.95 -14.46
N ILE A 138 6.44 -2.44 -15.07
CA ILE A 138 6.24 -2.51 -16.52
C ILE A 138 5.42 -1.34 -17.01
N LEU A 139 4.35 -1.00 -16.27
CA LEU A 139 3.53 0.18 -16.50
C LEU A 139 3.44 0.96 -15.20
N LYS A 140 3.81 2.24 -15.26
CA LYS A 140 3.72 3.16 -14.11
C LYS A 140 2.25 3.39 -13.72
N GLU A 141 2.07 3.84 -12.50
CA GLU A 141 0.77 4.20 -11.93
C GLU A 141 0.03 5.20 -12.80
N ARG A 142 -1.24 4.91 -13.06
CA ARG A 142 -2.14 5.79 -13.81
C ARG A 142 -3.60 5.48 -13.50
N SER A 143 -4.51 6.38 -13.88
CA SER A 143 -5.91 6.06 -14.03
C SER A 143 -6.15 5.33 -15.36
N GLU A 144 -7.08 4.38 -15.36
CA GLU A 144 -7.42 3.59 -16.54
C GLU A 144 -8.92 3.37 -16.63
N ILE A 145 -9.52 3.70 -17.78
CA ILE A 145 -10.92 3.39 -18.08
C ILE A 145 -10.98 1.95 -18.59
N LEU A 146 -11.70 1.10 -17.87
CA LEU A 146 -11.76 -0.32 -18.15
C LEU A 146 -12.66 -0.63 -19.35
N THR A 147 -12.12 -1.41 -20.27
CA THR A 147 -12.79 -2.08 -21.36
C THR A 147 -12.45 -3.57 -21.35
N GLU A 148 -13.16 -4.40 -22.10
CA GLU A 148 -12.88 -5.83 -22.20
C GLU A 148 -11.44 -6.12 -22.61
N SER A 149 -10.81 -5.26 -23.44
CA SER A 149 -9.48 -5.43 -24.01
C SER A 149 -8.36 -4.66 -23.28
N THR A 150 -8.67 -3.96 -22.16
CA THR A 150 -7.72 -3.04 -21.51
C THR A 150 -6.38 -3.70 -21.19
N PHE A 151 -6.35 -4.97 -20.76
CA PHE A 151 -5.13 -5.68 -20.38
C PHE A 151 -4.76 -6.84 -21.32
N ASP A 152 -5.32 -6.92 -22.53
CA ASP A 152 -5.04 -7.98 -23.51
C ASP A 152 -3.55 -8.13 -23.80
N THR A 153 -2.81 -7.01 -23.83
CA THR A 153 -1.36 -7.03 -24.07
C THR A 153 -0.61 -7.90 -23.06
N TYR A 154 -1.09 -8.00 -21.83
CA TYR A 154 -0.50 -8.81 -20.76
C TYR A 154 -1.15 -10.20 -20.72
N LEU A 155 -2.44 -10.27 -20.79
CA LEU A 155 -3.22 -11.52 -20.77
C LEU A 155 -2.85 -12.48 -21.89
N ASN A 156 -2.56 -11.95 -23.09
CA ASN A 156 -2.11 -12.77 -24.24
C ASN A 156 -0.67 -13.29 -24.07
N LYS A 157 0.11 -12.78 -23.10
CA LYS A 157 1.50 -13.20 -22.87
C LYS A 157 1.63 -14.18 -21.73
N GLY A 158 0.72 -14.17 -20.77
CA GLY A 158 0.77 -15.07 -19.63
C GLY A 158 -0.29 -14.83 -18.58
N LYS A 159 -0.30 -15.69 -17.56
CA LYS A 159 -1.22 -15.58 -16.44
C LYS A 159 -0.99 -14.29 -15.67
N THR A 160 -2.06 -13.58 -15.43
CA THR A 160 -2.07 -12.25 -14.82
C THR A 160 -2.97 -12.25 -13.60
N ILE A 161 -2.43 -11.82 -12.46
CA ILE A 161 -3.19 -11.67 -11.22
C ILE A 161 -3.66 -10.24 -11.06
N PHE A 162 -4.96 -10.08 -10.82
CA PHE A 162 -5.62 -8.81 -10.51
C PHE A 162 -6.03 -8.82 -9.04
N LEU A 163 -5.74 -7.75 -8.31
CA LEU A 163 -6.07 -7.65 -6.89
C LEU A 163 -6.40 -6.19 -6.50
N GLY A 164 -7.14 -6.03 -5.40
CA GLY A 164 -7.61 -4.73 -4.93
C GLY A 164 -9.12 -4.55 -5.07
N ASP A 165 -9.65 -3.44 -4.58
CA ASP A 165 -11.09 -3.18 -4.56
C ASP A 165 -11.65 -2.76 -5.93
N GLY A 166 -10.79 -2.36 -6.87
CA GLY A 166 -11.18 -2.05 -8.25
C GLY A 166 -11.43 -3.27 -9.15
N ILE A 167 -11.03 -4.49 -8.73
CA ILE A 167 -11.09 -5.68 -9.60
C ILE A 167 -12.48 -6.11 -10.00
N THR A 168 -13.50 -5.89 -9.16
CA THR A 168 -14.89 -6.31 -9.44
C THR A 168 -15.43 -5.73 -10.74
N LYS A 169 -15.00 -4.52 -11.10
CA LYS A 169 -15.37 -3.87 -12.36
C LYS A 169 -14.80 -4.61 -13.57
N PHE A 170 -13.49 -4.95 -13.50
CA PHE A 170 -12.83 -5.65 -14.59
C PHE A 170 -13.28 -7.11 -14.69
N GLN A 171 -13.46 -7.77 -13.55
CA GLN A 171 -13.98 -9.15 -13.50
C GLN A 171 -15.35 -9.30 -14.17
N SER A 172 -16.20 -8.27 -14.10
CA SER A 172 -17.53 -8.30 -14.72
C SER A 172 -17.50 -8.30 -16.24
N ILE A 173 -16.42 -7.80 -16.85
CA ILE A 173 -16.29 -7.66 -18.32
C ILE A 173 -15.18 -8.52 -18.91
N CYS A 174 -14.14 -8.87 -18.17
CA CYS A 174 -13.04 -9.71 -18.65
C CYS A 174 -13.41 -11.19 -18.59
N LYS A 175 -13.23 -11.89 -19.72
CA LYS A 175 -13.47 -13.34 -19.84
C LYS A 175 -12.22 -14.11 -20.25
N HIS A 176 -11.06 -13.49 -20.19
CA HIS A 176 -9.81 -14.09 -20.64
C HIS A 176 -9.35 -15.19 -19.67
N GLU A 177 -8.98 -16.36 -20.18
CA GLU A 177 -8.59 -17.54 -19.40
C GLU A 177 -7.34 -17.33 -18.51
N ASN A 178 -6.44 -16.42 -18.91
CA ASN A 178 -5.27 -16.05 -18.16
C ASN A 178 -5.51 -15.01 -17.06
N ALA A 179 -6.75 -14.51 -16.90
CA ALA A 179 -7.10 -13.55 -15.85
C ALA A 179 -7.44 -14.28 -14.55
N TYR A 180 -6.64 -14.03 -13.51
CA TYR A 180 -6.90 -14.51 -12.16
C TYR A 180 -7.26 -13.33 -11.25
N PHE A 181 -8.45 -13.36 -10.64
CA PHE A 181 -8.95 -12.30 -9.74
C PHE A 181 -8.80 -12.73 -8.29
N TRP A 182 -7.91 -12.07 -7.55
CA TRP A 182 -7.66 -12.35 -6.15
C TRP A 182 -8.45 -11.38 -5.27
N GLU A 183 -9.62 -11.80 -4.90
CA GLU A 183 -10.60 -11.00 -4.17
C GLU A 183 -10.18 -10.70 -2.72
N ASN A 184 -10.84 -9.68 -2.15
CA ASN A 184 -10.66 -9.30 -0.75
C ASN A 184 -9.25 -8.89 -0.35
N LYS A 185 -8.48 -8.34 -1.29
CA LYS A 185 -7.15 -7.78 -1.06
C LYS A 185 -7.22 -6.25 -1.00
N PHE A 186 -6.64 -5.70 0.06
CA PHE A 186 -6.60 -4.26 0.34
C PHE A 186 -5.17 -3.89 0.73
N PRO A 187 -4.74 -2.64 0.47
CA PRO A 187 -3.47 -2.16 0.99
C PRO A 187 -3.38 -2.36 2.50
N SER A 188 -2.21 -2.78 2.99
CA SER A 188 -1.96 -2.98 4.41
C SER A 188 -0.54 -2.60 4.78
N ALA A 189 -0.37 -2.02 5.96
CA ALA A 189 0.94 -1.71 6.52
C ALA A 189 1.85 -2.95 6.62
N LYS A 190 1.25 -4.15 6.67
CA LYS A 190 1.98 -5.43 6.68
C LYS A 190 2.96 -5.59 5.51
N GLN A 191 2.63 -5.07 4.33
CA GLN A 191 3.46 -5.19 3.13
C GLN A 191 4.49 -4.08 2.97
N MET A 192 4.50 -3.10 3.88
CA MET A 192 5.36 -1.92 3.73
C MET A 192 6.80 -2.15 4.20
N GLY A 193 7.06 -3.13 5.07
CA GLY A 193 8.33 -3.29 5.78
C GLY A 193 9.56 -3.33 4.87
N ARG A 194 9.57 -4.22 3.85
CA ARG A 194 10.68 -4.33 2.90
C ARG A 194 10.87 -3.04 2.10
N LEU A 195 9.80 -2.48 1.58
CA LEU A 195 9.84 -1.26 0.77
C LEU A 195 10.33 -0.06 1.59
N ALA A 196 9.88 0.04 2.85
CA ALA A 196 10.31 1.10 3.76
C ALA A 196 11.79 0.97 4.12
N LEU A 197 12.27 -0.26 4.36
CA LEU A 197 13.69 -0.52 4.65
C LEU A 197 14.58 -0.17 3.45
N GLU A 198 14.19 -0.57 2.23
CA GLU A 198 14.92 -0.23 1.00
C GLU A 198 15.07 1.29 0.83
N LYS A 199 13.97 2.04 1.01
CA LYS A 199 14.01 3.51 0.96
C LYS A 199 14.82 4.13 2.09
N TYR A 200 14.73 3.58 3.30
CA TYR A 200 15.52 4.04 4.44
C TYR A 200 17.02 3.88 4.19
N GLN A 201 17.44 2.73 3.70
CA GLN A 201 18.85 2.45 3.36
C GLN A 201 19.36 3.33 2.22
N ALA A 202 18.51 3.62 1.25
CA ALA A 202 18.81 4.55 0.15
C ALA A 202 18.74 6.04 0.57
N GLN A 203 18.36 6.34 1.82
CA GLN A 203 18.10 7.71 2.31
C GLN A 203 17.09 8.48 1.44
N ALA A 204 16.15 7.77 0.83
CA ALA A 204 15.10 8.33 -0.04
C ALA A 204 13.92 8.80 0.82
N PHE A 205 14.12 9.95 1.47
CA PHE A 205 13.18 10.57 2.40
C PHE A 205 12.43 11.71 1.74
N GLU A 206 11.21 11.93 2.21
CA GLU A 206 10.37 13.04 1.78
C GLU A 206 10.62 14.29 2.65
N ASP A 207 10.48 15.45 2.04
CA ASP A 207 10.45 16.71 2.77
C ASP A 207 9.12 16.82 3.53
N ILE A 208 9.16 16.79 4.86
CA ILE A 208 7.94 16.82 5.69
C ILE A 208 7.13 18.11 5.56
N VAL A 209 7.73 19.20 5.09
CA VAL A 209 7.03 20.47 4.88
C VAL A 209 6.23 20.43 3.58
N TYR A 210 6.87 20.00 2.49
CA TYR A 210 6.31 20.09 1.13
C TYR A 210 5.66 18.81 0.62
N PHE A 211 5.89 17.68 1.28
CA PHE A 211 5.28 16.41 0.84
C PHE A 211 3.75 16.50 0.87
N GLU A 212 3.12 16.12 -0.23
CA GLU A 212 1.67 15.91 -0.35
C GLU A 212 1.39 14.53 -0.95
N PRO A 213 0.35 13.81 -0.48
CA PRO A 213 -0.05 12.54 -1.07
C PRO A 213 -0.68 12.78 -2.45
N PHE A 214 -0.58 11.78 -3.30
CA PHE A 214 -1.12 11.79 -4.68
C PHE A 214 -2.65 11.71 -4.70
#